data_807ac339268bbd29bb57a1db04fe9f5f
#
_entry.id   807ac339268bbd29bb57a1db04fe9f5f
#
_cell.length_a   1.000
_cell.length_b   1.000
_cell.length_c   1.000
_cell.angle_alpha   90.00
_cell.angle_beta   90.00
_cell.angle_gamma   90.00
#
_symmetry.space_group_name_H-M   'P 1'
#
loop_
_entity.id
_entity.type
_entity.pdbx_description
1 polymer ?
#
loop_
_entity_poly.entity_id
_entity_poly.type
_entity_poly.pdbx_seq_one_letter_code
_entity_poly.pdbx_strand_id
1 'polypeptide(L)'
;MRLEYFIIRVKINSLFKGIFSKKETVLDIGCGNTPYYHKNIKAKIVCADIIKTEKSRIICDASSLPLKKSKFDGIICVNSLYYYKNPFKAIEEFSHALKKNGKLVLIVPFMYPIHDVPEDRYRFTEYGIKELLKENFEIKKIKTIGGIFNLPAVFFHSLIKGLLLIFPNSLRKITGFFSIIIFYIPYILAQILSLLDFLDMTRRWPTYYFVVAIKK
;
A
#
# COMPACT_ATOMS: atom_id res chain seq x y z
N MET A 1 10.11 -3.55 -16.25
CA MET A 1 10.25 -3.75 -14.77
C MET A 1 10.11 -2.37 -14.13
N ARG A 2 9.06 -2.13 -13.34
CA ARG A 2 8.89 -0.85 -12.65
C ARG A 2 9.91 -0.76 -11.52
N LEU A 3 11.00 -0.03 -11.74
CA LEU A 3 12.07 0.23 -10.75
C LEU A 3 11.59 1.16 -9.60
N GLU A 4 10.34 1.60 -9.68
CA GLU A 4 9.71 2.49 -8.73
C GLU A 4 9.73 1.89 -7.33
N TYR A 5 10.42 2.57 -6.40
CA TYR A 5 10.48 2.19 -4.98
C TYR A 5 10.92 0.75 -4.72
N PHE A 6 11.92 0.26 -5.46
CA PHE A 6 12.38 -1.12 -5.34
C PHE A 6 12.67 -1.52 -3.88
N ILE A 7 13.41 -0.68 -3.16
CA ILE A 7 13.78 -0.97 -1.76
C ILE A 7 12.54 -1.02 -0.86
N ILE A 8 11.61 -0.06 -1.01
CA ILE A 8 10.36 -0.06 -0.24
C ILE A 8 9.53 -1.31 -0.55
N ARG A 9 9.42 -1.71 -1.83
CA ARG A 9 8.70 -2.93 -2.22
C ARG A 9 9.33 -4.19 -1.65
N VAL A 10 10.65 -4.26 -1.58
CA VAL A 10 11.36 -5.37 -0.93
C VAL A 10 11.06 -5.39 0.57
N LYS A 11 11.11 -4.22 1.24
CA LYS A 11 10.73 -4.09 2.65
C LYS A 11 9.28 -4.54 2.87
N ILE A 12 8.32 -4.03 2.08
CA ILE A 12 6.90 -4.43 2.15
C ILE A 12 6.74 -5.93 1.96
N ASN A 13 7.34 -6.50 0.92
CA ASN A 13 7.27 -7.93 0.65
C ASN A 13 7.74 -8.78 1.84
N SER A 14 8.82 -8.37 2.49
CA SER A 14 9.37 -9.12 3.62
C SER A 14 8.42 -9.15 4.82
N LEU A 15 7.57 -8.12 4.98
CA LEU A 15 6.62 -8.01 6.09
C LEU A 15 5.47 -9.02 6.00
N PHE A 16 5.16 -9.53 4.82
CA PHE A 16 4.10 -10.53 4.64
C PHE A 16 4.55 -11.96 4.96
N LYS A 17 5.88 -12.20 5.10
CA LYS A 17 6.38 -13.55 5.41
C LYS A 17 5.87 -14.02 6.77
N GLY A 18 5.21 -15.17 6.77
CA GLY A 18 4.75 -15.85 8.00
C GLY A 18 3.49 -15.27 8.65
N ILE A 19 2.83 -14.24 8.06
CA ILE A 19 1.57 -13.71 8.60
C ILE A 19 0.43 -14.72 8.43
N PHE A 20 0.37 -15.36 7.26
CA PHE A 20 -0.66 -16.31 6.90
C PHE A 20 -0.09 -17.69 6.60
N SER A 21 -0.81 -18.73 7.02
CA SER A 21 -0.49 -20.13 6.77
C SER A 21 -1.13 -20.63 5.47
N LYS A 22 -0.68 -21.79 4.95
CA LYS A 22 -1.26 -22.44 3.77
C LYS A 22 -2.73 -22.84 3.93
N LYS A 23 -3.21 -23.02 5.16
CA LYS A 23 -4.58 -23.44 5.47
C LYS A 23 -5.57 -22.29 5.48
N GLU A 24 -5.09 -21.05 5.51
CA GLU A 24 -5.92 -19.84 5.58
C GLU A 24 -6.38 -19.38 4.18
N THR A 25 -7.57 -18.78 4.14
CA THR A 25 -8.11 -18.09 2.97
C THR A 25 -8.16 -16.60 3.24
N VAL A 26 -7.52 -15.81 2.41
CA VAL A 26 -7.32 -14.38 2.57
C VAL A 26 -8.00 -13.63 1.44
N LEU A 27 -8.72 -12.55 1.77
CA LEU A 27 -9.28 -11.61 0.81
C LEU A 27 -8.30 -10.44 0.64
N ASP A 28 -7.91 -10.16 -0.60
CA ASP A 28 -7.09 -9.00 -0.95
C ASP A 28 -7.99 -7.96 -1.63
N ILE A 29 -8.20 -6.81 -0.96
CA ILE A 29 -9.12 -5.75 -1.39
C ILE A 29 -8.33 -4.59 -1.99
N GLY A 30 -8.69 -4.21 -3.23
CA GLY A 30 -7.92 -3.27 -4.03
C GLY A 30 -6.62 -3.89 -4.53
N CYS A 31 -6.68 -5.16 -4.96
CA CYS A 31 -5.51 -5.93 -5.35
C CYS A 31 -4.80 -5.42 -6.61
N GLY A 32 -5.50 -4.68 -7.48
CA GLY A 32 -4.99 -4.24 -8.78
C GLY A 32 -4.57 -5.39 -9.70
N ASN A 33 -3.81 -5.07 -10.75
CA ASN A 33 -3.33 -6.06 -11.73
C ASN A 33 -2.05 -6.79 -11.28
N THR A 34 -1.20 -6.15 -10.48
CA THR A 34 0.15 -6.66 -10.18
C THR A 34 0.47 -6.60 -8.68
N PRO A 35 -0.23 -7.40 -7.85
CA PRO A 35 0.02 -7.42 -6.40
C PRO A 35 1.35 -8.11 -6.08
N TYR A 36 2.43 -7.33 -6.08
CA TYR A 36 3.81 -7.81 -5.94
C TYR A 36 4.10 -8.53 -4.61
N TYR A 37 3.27 -8.31 -3.58
CA TYR A 37 3.40 -8.91 -2.25
C TYR A 37 2.84 -10.33 -2.16
N HIS A 38 2.03 -10.79 -3.11
CA HIS A 38 1.41 -12.12 -3.10
C HIS A 38 2.43 -13.26 -3.02
N LYS A 39 3.60 -13.11 -3.64
CA LYS A 39 4.66 -14.14 -3.64
C LYS A 39 5.13 -14.56 -2.25
N ASN A 40 4.94 -13.73 -1.25
CA ASN A 40 5.34 -14.00 0.14
C ASN A 40 4.18 -14.43 1.04
N ILE A 41 2.98 -14.58 0.48
CA ILE A 41 1.78 -15.01 1.20
C ILE A 41 1.52 -16.47 0.84
N LYS A 42 1.52 -17.33 1.85
CA LYS A 42 1.31 -18.79 1.64
C LYS A 42 -0.17 -19.17 1.57
N ALA A 43 -1.07 -18.31 2.03
CA ALA A 43 -2.51 -18.54 2.07
C ALA A 43 -3.12 -18.59 0.65
N LYS A 44 -4.33 -19.17 0.54
CA LYS A 44 -5.18 -19.03 -0.64
C LYS A 44 -5.68 -17.58 -0.73
N ILE A 45 -5.37 -16.87 -1.81
CA ILE A 45 -5.77 -15.48 -2.00
C ILE A 45 -6.98 -15.38 -2.92
N VAL A 46 -7.98 -14.62 -2.49
CA VAL A 46 -9.13 -14.20 -3.29
C VAL A 46 -9.00 -12.69 -3.49
N CYS A 47 -8.94 -12.24 -4.74
CA CYS A 47 -8.77 -10.84 -5.08
C CYS A 47 -10.13 -10.15 -5.29
N ALA A 48 -10.31 -8.99 -4.69
CA ALA A 48 -11.44 -8.09 -4.89
C ALA A 48 -10.95 -6.70 -5.32
N ASP A 49 -11.64 -6.07 -6.26
CA ASP A 49 -11.33 -4.72 -6.71
C ASP A 49 -12.61 -4.02 -7.18
N ILE A 50 -12.60 -2.69 -7.20
CA ILE A 50 -13.74 -1.90 -7.72
C ILE A 50 -13.78 -1.96 -9.23
N ILE A 51 -12.65 -2.17 -9.89
CA ILE A 51 -12.53 -2.34 -11.33
C ILE A 51 -12.22 -3.80 -11.68
N LYS A 52 -12.64 -4.22 -12.86
CA LYS A 52 -12.28 -5.53 -13.39
C LYS A 52 -10.79 -5.55 -13.74
N THR A 53 -10.04 -6.44 -13.10
CA THR A 53 -8.62 -6.69 -13.35
C THR A 53 -8.42 -8.16 -13.76
N GLU A 54 -7.25 -8.51 -14.28
CA GLU A 54 -6.91 -9.92 -14.54
C GLU A 54 -6.92 -10.80 -13.28
N LYS A 55 -6.70 -10.17 -12.11
CA LYS A 55 -6.61 -10.84 -10.81
C LYS A 55 -7.93 -10.84 -10.05
N SER A 56 -8.78 -9.81 -10.23
CA SER A 56 -10.01 -9.67 -9.46
C SER A 56 -11.00 -10.79 -9.76
N ARG A 57 -11.38 -11.51 -8.70
CA ARG A 57 -12.45 -12.53 -8.71
C ARG A 57 -13.79 -11.94 -8.27
N ILE A 58 -13.75 -10.83 -7.54
CA ILE A 58 -14.90 -10.13 -7.01
C ILE A 58 -14.76 -8.67 -7.43
N ILE A 59 -15.79 -8.13 -8.07
CA ILE A 59 -15.84 -6.71 -8.45
C ILE A 59 -16.82 -6.05 -7.48
N CYS A 60 -16.32 -5.17 -6.61
CA CYS A 60 -17.15 -4.53 -5.59
C CYS A 60 -16.49 -3.27 -5.02
N ASP A 61 -17.33 -2.41 -4.43
CA ASP A 61 -16.90 -1.34 -3.55
C ASP A 61 -16.54 -1.94 -2.18
N ALA A 62 -15.40 -1.54 -1.63
CA ALA A 62 -14.94 -1.99 -0.32
C ALA A 62 -15.88 -1.57 0.83
N SER A 63 -16.69 -0.52 0.63
CA SER A 63 -17.69 -0.05 1.60
C SER A 63 -19.04 -0.78 1.50
N SER A 64 -19.16 -1.76 0.59
CA SER A 64 -20.37 -2.59 0.39
C SER A 64 -19.96 -3.94 -0.19
N LEU A 65 -19.35 -4.78 0.65
CA LEU A 65 -18.84 -6.08 0.21
C LEU A 65 -20.00 -7.08 0.00
N PRO A 66 -20.17 -7.67 -1.20
CA PRO A 66 -21.21 -8.67 -1.46
C PRO A 66 -20.77 -10.04 -0.92
N LEU A 67 -20.36 -10.09 0.34
CA LEU A 67 -19.73 -11.26 0.94
C LEU A 67 -20.52 -11.76 2.15
N LYS A 68 -20.53 -13.07 2.35
CA LYS A 68 -21.05 -13.68 3.58
C LYS A 68 -20.17 -13.29 4.77
N LYS A 69 -20.81 -13.06 5.90
CA LYS A 69 -20.12 -12.82 7.18
C LYS A 69 -19.17 -13.98 7.53
N SER A 70 -18.09 -13.66 8.21
CA SER A 70 -17.16 -14.65 8.79
C SER A 70 -16.61 -15.68 7.78
N LYS A 71 -16.26 -15.22 6.57
CA LYS A 71 -15.80 -16.09 5.48
C LYS A 71 -14.28 -16.24 5.42
N PHE A 72 -13.53 -15.20 5.75
CA PHE A 72 -12.08 -15.14 5.54
C PHE A 72 -11.28 -15.21 6.83
N ASP A 73 -10.13 -15.87 6.79
CA ASP A 73 -9.18 -15.94 7.89
C ASP A 73 -8.33 -14.67 7.97
N GLY A 74 -8.19 -13.97 6.84
CA GLY A 74 -7.48 -12.70 6.75
C GLY A 74 -8.03 -11.78 5.68
N ILE A 75 -7.80 -10.49 5.86
CA ILE A 75 -7.99 -9.45 4.84
C ILE A 75 -6.69 -8.68 4.68
N ILE A 76 -6.34 -8.39 3.44
CA ILE A 76 -5.21 -7.55 3.06
C ILE A 76 -5.76 -6.34 2.31
N CYS A 77 -5.27 -5.15 2.62
CA CYS A 77 -5.58 -3.92 1.92
C CYS A 77 -4.28 -3.11 1.77
N VAL A 78 -3.66 -3.18 0.59
CA VAL A 78 -2.37 -2.56 0.31
C VAL A 78 -2.56 -1.39 -0.64
N ASN A 79 -2.25 -0.19 -0.14
CA ASN A 79 -2.31 1.04 -0.95
C ASN A 79 -3.65 1.23 -1.67
N SER A 80 -4.77 0.93 -0.99
CA SER A 80 -6.11 1.17 -1.55
C SER A 80 -7.05 1.88 -0.58
N LEU A 81 -6.84 1.79 0.74
CA LEU A 81 -7.72 2.38 1.75
C LEU A 81 -7.93 3.89 1.58
N TYR A 82 -6.91 4.60 1.12
CA TYR A 82 -6.95 6.06 0.96
C TYR A 82 -7.81 6.53 -0.23
N TYR A 83 -8.21 5.64 -1.12
CA TYR A 83 -9.15 5.93 -2.21
C TYR A 83 -10.62 5.87 -1.78
N TYR A 84 -10.95 5.17 -0.68
CA TYR A 84 -12.33 4.91 -0.32
C TYR A 84 -13.05 6.18 0.11
N LYS A 85 -14.29 6.37 -0.38
CA LYS A 85 -15.12 7.52 0.02
C LYS A 85 -15.44 7.50 1.51
N ASN A 86 -15.67 6.31 2.06
CA ASN A 86 -15.93 6.10 3.48
C ASN A 86 -15.04 4.97 4.02
N PRO A 87 -13.83 5.28 4.49
CA PRO A 87 -12.91 4.28 5.01
C PRO A 87 -13.41 3.62 6.30
N PHE A 88 -14.21 4.31 7.13
CA PHE A 88 -14.79 3.72 8.34
C PHE A 88 -15.75 2.60 7.98
N LYS A 89 -16.67 2.85 7.02
CA LYS A 89 -17.60 1.81 6.56
C LYS A 89 -16.87 0.63 5.91
N ALA A 90 -15.79 0.87 5.16
CA ALA A 90 -14.98 -0.20 4.61
C ALA A 90 -14.37 -1.08 5.72
N ILE A 91 -13.88 -0.49 6.80
CA ILE A 91 -13.34 -1.23 7.94
C ILE A 91 -14.43 -2.07 8.66
N GLU A 92 -15.66 -1.56 8.77
CA GLU A 92 -16.80 -2.34 9.26
C GLU A 92 -17.07 -3.56 8.38
N GLU A 93 -17.12 -3.37 7.04
CA GLU A 93 -17.30 -4.45 6.07
C GLU A 93 -16.17 -5.49 6.17
N PHE A 94 -14.92 -5.03 6.36
CA PHE A 94 -13.78 -5.94 6.57
C PHE A 94 -13.97 -6.77 7.85
N SER A 95 -14.43 -6.14 8.93
CA SER A 95 -14.75 -6.85 10.15
C SER A 95 -15.85 -7.89 9.93
N HIS A 96 -16.94 -7.53 9.21
CA HIS A 96 -18.01 -8.47 8.90
C HIS A 96 -17.54 -9.68 8.10
N ALA A 97 -16.68 -9.47 7.09
CA ALA A 97 -16.17 -10.54 6.22
C ALA A 97 -15.15 -11.46 6.92
N LEU A 98 -14.47 -10.98 7.96
CA LEU A 98 -13.50 -11.75 8.74
C LEU A 98 -14.18 -12.70 9.72
N LYS A 99 -13.60 -13.90 9.87
CA LYS A 99 -13.89 -14.81 10.98
C LYS A 99 -13.49 -14.18 12.31
N LYS A 100 -14.01 -14.73 13.42
CA LYS A 100 -13.54 -14.35 14.78
C LYS A 100 -12.02 -14.56 14.86
N ASN A 101 -11.30 -13.60 15.43
CA ASN A 101 -9.83 -13.56 15.49
C ASN A 101 -9.13 -13.51 14.11
N GLY A 102 -9.87 -13.22 13.03
CA GLY A 102 -9.31 -13.02 11.71
C GLY A 102 -8.37 -11.82 11.67
N LYS A 103 -7.37 -11.90 10.80
CA LYS A 103 -6.30 -10.89 10.70
C LYS A 103 -6.61 -9.85 9.63
N LEU A 104 -6.46 -8.58 9.97
CA LEU A 104 -6.43 -7.47 9.02
C LEU A 104 -5.00 -6.98 8.84
N VAL A 105 -4.53 -6.90 7.59
CA VAL A 105 -3.23 -6.34 7.24
C VAL A 105 -3.43 -5.15 6.33
N LEU A 106 -2.99 -3.97 6.78
CA LEU A 106 -3.06 -2.73 6.01
C LEU A 106 -1.65 -2.24 5.66
N ILE A 107 -1.52 -1.67 4.47
CA ILE A 107 -0.43 -0.76 4.13
C ILE A 107 -1.05 0.51 3.59
N VAL A 108 -0.75 1.62 4.26
CA VAL A 108 -1.31 2.94 3.93
C VAL A 108 -0.20 3.97 3.79
N PRO A 109 -0.24 4.82 2.75
CA PRO A 109 0.74 5.88 2.57
C PRO A 109 0.51 7.02 3.57
N PHE A 110 1.60 7.67 3.97
CA PHE A 110 1.59 8.92 4.72
C PHE A 110 2.40 10.00 4.01
N MET A 111 3.74 9.93 3.99
CA MET A 111 4.57 10.89 3.25
C MET A 111 4.68 10.45 1.79
N TYR A 112 3.62 10.69 1.04
CA TYR A 112 3.51 10.32 -0.36
C TYR A 112 2.80 11.41 -1.16
N PRO A 113 3.28 11.78 -2.36
CA PRO A 113 2.66 12.80 -3.20
C PRO A 113 1.22 12.45 -3.58
N ILE A 114 0.41 13.48 -3.82
CA ILE A 114 -0.93 13.31 -4.38
C ILE A 114 -0.81 12.68 -5.77
N HIS A 115 -1.62 11.67 -6.03
CA HIS A 115 -1.69 10.95 -7.31
C HIS A 115 -3.11 10.44 -7.54
N ASP A 116 -3.41 10.01 -8.78
CA ASP A 116 -4.72 9.47 -9.14
C ASP A 116 -5.90 10.39 -8.75
N VAL A 117 -5.74 11.70 -9.03
CA VAL A 117 -6.75 12.74 -8.78
C VAL A 117 -8.01 12.45 -9.62
N PRO A 118 -9.23 12.57 -9.06
CA PRO A 118 -9.59 13.11 -7.72
C PRO A 118 -9.79 12.04 -6.63
N GLU A 119 -9.42 10.80 -6.86
CA GLU A 119 -9.71 9.68 -5.96
C GLU A 119 -8.77 9.57 -4.76
N ASP A 120 -7.60 10.22 -4.79
CA ASP A 120 -6.62 10.23 -3.71
C ASP A 120 -7.08 11.13 -2.55
N ARG A 121 -7.84 10.57 -1.58
CA ARG A 121 -8.62 11.33 -0.58
C ARG A 121 -7.94 11.47 0.76
N TYR A 122 -7.15 10.46 1.20
CA TYR A 122 -6.72 10.41 2.60
C TYR A 122 -5.22 10.15 2.76
N ARG A 123 -4.66 10.73 3.82
CA ARG A 123 -3.38 10.34 4.41
C ARG A 123 -3.62 10.08 5.89
N PHE A 124 -3.34 8.86 6.32
CA PHE A 124 -3.58 8.46 7.71
C PHE A 124 -2.29 8.59 8.51
N THR A 125 -2.35 9.32 9.62
CA THR A 125 -1.32 9.24 10.66
C THR A 125 -1.48 7.94 11.44
N GLU A 126 -0.50 7.58 12.26
CA GLU A 126 -0.62 6.45 13.18
C GLU A 126 -1.87 6.57 14.08
N TYR A 127 -2.16 7.79 14.56
CA TYR A 127 -3.33 8.06 15.41
C TYR A 127 -4.64 7.94 14.63
N GLY A 128 -4.67 8.42 13.38
CA GLY A 128 -5.82 8.24 12.50
C GLY A 128 -6.13 6.75 12.20
N ILE A 129 -5.08 5.93 12.04
CA ILE A 129 -5.24 4.48 11.90
C ILE A 129 -5.80 3.85 13.18
N LYS A 130 -5.30 4.26 14.35
CA LYS A 130 -5.82 3.77 15.63
C LYS A 130 -7.29 4.12 15.81
N GLU A 131 -7.68 5.35 15.47
CA GLU A 131 -9.07 5.81 15.53
C GLU A 131 -9.97 5.01 14.56
N LEU A 132 -9.50 4.79 13.33
CA LEU A 132 -10.22 4.03 12.30
C LEU A 132 -10.51 2.58 12.71
N LEU A 133 -9.60 1.96 13.46
CA LEU A 133 -9.66 0.54 13.81
C LEU A 133 -10.26 0.27 15.19
N LYS A 134 -10.38 1.27 16.06
CA LYS A 134 -10.65 1.11 17.49
C LYS A 134 -11.90 0.29 17.84
N GLU A 135 -12.96 0.41 17.04
CA GLU A 135 -14.24 -0.28 17.34
C GLU A 135 -14.18 -1.77 17.01
N ASN A 136 -13.62 -2.12 15.86
CA ASN A 136 -13.74 -3.46 15.28
C ASN A 136 -12.50 -4.32 15.47
N PHE A 137 -11.34 -3.71 15.73
CA PHE A 137 -10.05 -4.38 15.70
C PHE A 137 -9.17 -4.07 16.90
N GLU A 138 -8.39 -5.06 17.31
CA GLU A 138 -7.26 -4.89 18.22
C GLU A 138 -5.96 -4.84 17.42
N ILE A 139 -5.26 -3.72 17.50
CA ILE A 139 -4.00 -3.54 16.78
C ILE A 139 -2.89 -4.32 17.49
N LYS A 140 -2.30 -5.30 16.79
CA LYS A 140 -1.17 -6.08 17.31
C LYS A 140 0.18 -5.50 16.90
N LYS A 141 0.22 -4.77 15.78
CA LYS A 141 1.46 -4.18 15.29
C LYS A 141 1.18 -2.99 14.39
N ILE A 142 1.88 -1.88 14.65
CA ILE A 142 2.09 -0.80 13.68
C ILE A 142 3.58 -0.64 13.46
N LYS A 143 4.01 -0.61 12.22
CA LYS A 143 5.40 -0.41 11.83
C LYS A 143 5.49 0.63 10.73
N THR A 144 6.41 1.57 10.88
CA THR A 144 6.77 2.53 9.83
C THR A 144 7.60 1.84 8.74
N ILE A 145 7.37 2.22 7.49
CA ILE A 145 8.16 1.79 6.33
C ILE A 145 8.65 3.05 5.63
N GLY A 146 9.95 3.12 5.38
CA GLY A 146 10.61 4.35 4.98
C GLY A 146 10.71 5.33 6.16
N GLY A 147 11.51 6.34 5.98
CA GLY A 147 11.81 7.37 6.96
C GLY A 147 12.34 8.61 6.25
N ILE A 148 12.99 9.50 6.98
CA ILE A 148 13.54 10.74 6.44
C ILE A 148 14.51 10.50 5.29
N PHE A 149 15.29 9.41 5.34
CA PHE A 149 16.26 9.06 4.30
C PHE A 149 15.61 8.52 3.02
N ASN A 150 14.32 8.13 3.07
CA ASN A 150 13.55 7.73 1.90
C ASN A 150 12.88 8.91 1.19
N LEU A 151 12.69 10.05 1.84
CA LEU A 151 12.01 11.22 1.25
C LEU A 151 12.67 11.73 -0.03
N PRO A 152 14.02 11.80 -0.15
CA PRO A 152 14.65 12.16 -1.42
C PRO A 152 14.25 11.25 -2.58
N ALA A 153 14.13 9.93 -2.34
CA ALA A 153 13.69 9.00 -3.38
C ALA A 153 12.23 9.25 -3.81
N VAL A 154 11.35 9.57 -2.86
CA VAL A 154 9.96 9.96 -3.14
C VAL A 154 9.92 11.25 -3.96
N PHE A 155 10.74 12.24 -3.58
CA PHE A 155 10.84 13.53 -4.28
C PHE A 155 11.32 13.36 -5.72
N PHE A 156 12.48 12.73 -5.95
CA PHE A 156 13.02 12.53 -7.29
C PHE A 156 12.10 11.70 -8.18
N HIS A 157 11.45 10.69 -7.63
CA HIS A 157 10.47 9.91 -8.37
C HIS A 157 9.30 10.78 -8.87
N SER A 158 8.76 11.63 -8.01
CA SER A 158 7.66 12.54 -8.34
C SER A 158 8.10 13.58 -9.37
N LEU A 159 9.31 14.10 -9.23
CA LEU A 159 9.90 15.05 -10.17
C LEU A 159 10.06 14.43 -11.58
N ILE A 160 10.59 13.21 -11.67
CA ILE A 160 10.73 12.49 -12.94
C ILE A 160 9.35 12.31 -13.60
N LYS A 161 8.34 11.86 -12.83
CA LYS A 161 6.98 11.71 -13.36
C LYS A 161 6.38 13.04 -13.83
N GLY A 162 6.53 14.10 -13.04
CA GLY A 162 6.05 15.43 -13.38
C GLY A 162 6.66 15.96 -14.67
N LEU A 163 7.97 15.85 -14.81
CA LEU A 163 8.69 16.28 -16.02
C LEU A 163 8.23 15.52 -17.27
N LEU A 164 8.00 14.21 -17.16
CA LEU A 164 7.51 13.41 -18.29
C LEU A 164 6.09 13.81 -18.73
N LEU A 165 5.29 14.44 -17.87
CA LEU A 165 3.94 14.92 -18.19
C LEU A 165 3.95 16.29 -18.85
N ILE A 166 4.95 17.15 -18.56
CA ILE A 166 5.06 18.50 -19.12
C ILE A 166 5.40 18.48 -20.62
N PHE A 167 6.14 17.48 -21.07
CA PHE A 167 6.60 17.43 -22.45
C PHE A 167 5.63 16.71 -23.39
N PRO A 168 5.42 17.23 -24.63
CA PRO A 168 4.62 16.56 -25.66
C PRO A 168 5.15 15.15 -25.96
N ASN A 169 4.27 14.27 -26.40
CA ASN A 169 4.61 12.87 -26.71
C ASN A 169 5.76 12.73 -27.74
N SER A 170 5.84 13.66 -28.69
CA SER A 170 6.90 13.73 -29.73
C SER A 170 8.29 13.97 -29.13
N LEU A 171 8.39 14.75 -28.04
CA LEU A 171 9.65 15.09 -27.39
C LEU A 171 9.98 14.17 -26.21
N ARG A 172 9.05 13.34 -25.77
CA ARG A 172 9.23 12.47 -24.58
C ARG A 172 10.41 11.49 -24.71
N LYS A 173 10.77 11.07 -25.91
CA LYS A 173 11.95 10.19 -26.11
C LYS A 173 13.24 10.93 -25.80
N ILE A 174 13.39 12.16 -26.30
CA ILE A 174 14.59 12.98 -26.12
C ILE A 174 14.67 13.52 -24.70
N THR A 175 13.59 14.14 -24.22
CA THR A 175 13.52 14.69 -22.85
C THR A 175 13.56 13.58 -21.80
N GLY A 176 12.99 12.40 -22.10
CA GLY A 176 13.09 11.21 -21.26
C GLY A 176 14.53 10.74 -21.10
N PHE A 177 15.34 10.76 -22.15
CA PHE A 177 16.76 10.40 -22.08
C PHE A 177 17.55 11.36 -21.17
N PHE A 178 17.39 12.67 -21.33
CA PHE A 178 18.03 13.66 -20.47
C PHE A 178 17.51 13.63 -19.03
N SER A 179 16.21 13.44 -18.83
CA SER A 179 15.62 13.28 -17.51
C SER A 179 16.15 12.03 -16.79
N ILE A 180 16.42 10.95 -17.52
CA ILE A 180 17.04 9.75 -16.97
C ILE A 180 18.44 10.06 -16.45
N ILE A 181 19.28 10.73 -17.23
CA ILE A 181 20.67 11.04 -16.83
C ILE A 181 20.66 12.00 -15.62
N ILE A 182 19.89 13.08 -15.67
CA ILE A 182 19.95 14.15 -14.66
C ILE A 182 19.26 13.75 -13.36
N PHE A 183 18.15 12.99 -13.42
CA PHE A 183 17.33 12.70 -12.23
C PHE A 183 17.36 11.25 -11.79
N TYR A 184 17.70 10.32 -12.67
CA TYR A 184 17.69 8.89 -12.35
C TYR A 184 18.91 8.49 -11.53
N ILE A 185 20.07 9.10 -11.74
CA ILE A 185 21.25 8.85 -10.87
C ILE A 185 20.99 9.34 -9.45
N PRO A 186 20.56 10.62 -9.22
CA PRO A 186 20.14 11.05 -7.87
C PRO A 186 19.03 10.19 -7.27
N TYR A 187 18.08 9.73 -8.08
CA TYR A 187 17.03 8.82 -7.63
C TYR A 187 17.59 7.47 -7.13
N ILE A 188 18.54 6.87 -7.86
CA ILE A 188 19.19 5.62 -7.41
C ILE A 188 19.98 5.85 -6.12
N LEU A 189 20.75 6.94 -6.03
CA LEU A 189 21.49 7.30 -4.82
C LEU A 189 20.53 7.50 -3.64
N ALA A 190 19.40 8.16 -3.87
CA ALA A 190 18.35 8.33 -2.85
C ALA A 190 17.71 7.00 -2.44
N GLN A 191 17.54 6.04 -3.36
CA GLN A 191 17.12 4.68 -3.01
C GLN A 191 18.14 3.99 -2.09
N ILE A 192 19.43 4.13 -2.38
CA ILE A 192 20.51 3.58 -1.52
C ILE A 192 20.47 4.27 -0.17
N LEU A 193 20.34 5.60 -0.13
CA LEU A 193 20.24 6.38 1.11
C LEU A 193 19.07 5.88 1.99
N SER A 194 17.96 5.43 1.40
CA SER A 194 16.83 4.88 2.13
C SER A 194 17.15 3.61 2.94
N LEU A 195 18.30 2.97 2.71
CA LEU A 195 18.77 1.88 3.56
C LEU A 195 19.13 2.38 4.97
N LEU A 196 19.45 3.67 5.11
CA LEU A 196 19.75 4.31 6.39
C LEU A 196 18.50 4.68 7.20
N ASP A 197 17.29 4.41 6.72
CA ASP A 197 16.04 4.70 7.44
C ASP A 197 16.01 4.09 8.86
N PHE A 198 16.81 3.07 9.15
CA PHE A 198 16.95 2.51 10.49
C PHE A 198 17.56 3.49 11.49
N LEU A 199 18.29 4.52 11.02
CA LEU A 199 18.85 5.60 11.83
C LEU A 199 17.82 6.68 12.16
N ASP A 200 16.66 6.70 11.48
CA ASP A 200 15.58 7.64 11.78
C ASP A 200 14.87 7.26 13.09
N MET A 201 15.48 7.66 14.20
CA MET A 201 14.94 7.44 15.55
C MET A 201 13.64 8.23 15.80
N THR A 202 13.38 9.28 15.01
CA THR A 202 12.21 10.16 15.23
C THR A 202 10.91 9.51 14.79
N ARG A 203 10.96 8.67 13.75
CA ARG A 203 9.80 8.02 13.11
C ARG A 203 8.68 8.99 12.72
N ARG A 204 9.01 10.27 12.52
CA ARG A 204 8.05 11.33 12.19
C ARG A 204 7.76 11.43 10.69
N TRP A 205 8.57 10.78 9.84
CA TRP A 205 8.56 10.91 8.40
C TRP A 205 8.35 9.56 7.67
N PRO A 206 7.42 8.68 8.13
CA PRO A 206 7.23 7.40 7.46
C PRO A 206 6.62 7.61 6.08
N THR A 207 7.10 6.86 5.09
CA THR A 207 6.47 6.85 3.77
C THR A 207 5.16 6.09 3.83
N TYR A 208 5.14 4.94 4.56
CA TYR A 208 3.95 4.11 4.77
C TYR A 208 3.88 3.61 6.21
N TYR A 209 2.67 3.25 6.61
CA TYR A 209 2.42 2.42 7.79
C TYR A 209 2.03 1.01 7.36
N PHE A 210 2.63 0.01 8.00
CA PHE A 210 2.23 -1.38 7.97
C PHE A 210 1.53 -1.73 9.27
N VAL A 211 0.31 -2.25 9.17
CA VAL A 211 -0.55 -2.55 10.32
C VAL A 211 -0.98 -3.99 10.28
N VAL A 212 -0.91 -4.66 11.43
CA VAL A 212 -1.54 -5.96 11.66
C VAL A 212 -2.50 -5.80 12.83
N ALA A 213 -3.75 -6.11 12.59
CA ALA A 213 -4.81 -6.05 13.59
C ALA A 213 -5.64 -7.34 13.57
N ILE A 214 -6.26 -7.65 14.69
CA ILE A 214 -7.11 -8.83 14.88
C ILE A 214 -8.54 -8.38 15.13
N LYS A 215 -9.50 -9.01 14.45
CA LYS A 215 -10.92 -8.76 14.71
C LYS A 215 -11.25 -9.11 16.16
N LYS A 216 -11.94 -8.20 16.83
CA LYS A 216 -12.48 -8.39 18.21
C LYS A 216 -13.58 -9.42 18.27
#